data_c7e3e04d5be46676706b6f9a724a0834
#
_entry.id   c7e3e04d5be46676706b6f9a724a0834
#
_cell.length_a   1.000
_cell.length_b   1.000
_cell.length_c   1.000
_cell.angle_alpha   90.00
_cell.angle_beta   90.00
_cell.angle_gamma   90.00
#
_symmetry.space_group_name_H-M   'P 1'
#
loop_
_entity.id
_entity.type
_entity.pdbx_description
1 polymer ?
#
loop_
_entity_poly.entity_id
_entity_poly.type
_entity_poly.pdbx_seq_one_letter_code
_entity_poly.pdbx_strand_id
1 'polypeptide(L)'
;MNNATGNFYNNYPYIPYPRLNGYMDYNSRVYGQKNNCYCEKSFLRILNSCAHTALDVHVNEVVMAENLKEGEFTRYAQVSPKQYEIKIFNSDEPKELIFESSIDISRNMTYTGVIAEDDSDPADISVLMIPEAKENYMTGKMSSIRFANLAFGAPDLELAADDGTVLFAGIKYSDVSGNVAIPSGLYNLTLREKGSKKEVKAMDVDFAPGMHYTMFASGKYGEDINVEIIIPEDGVNYLGLC
;
A
#
# COMPACT_ATOMS: atom_id res chain seq x y z
N MET A 1 -26.19 18.76 19.23
CA MET A 1 -26.24 18.18 17.88
C MET A 1 -25.12 18.80 17.08
N ASN A 2 -23.93 18.25 17.14
CA ASN A 2 -22.78 18.70 16.36
C ASN A 2 -22.38 17.52 15.46
N ASN A 3 -22.67 17.68 14.18
CA ASN A 3 -22.23 16.77 13.14
C ASN A 3 -20.71 16.92 12.97
N ALA A 4 -19.96 15.95 13.47
CA ALA A 4 -18.57 15.77 13.10
C ALA A 4 -18.52 14.83 11.89
N THR A 5 -18.74 15.37 10.69
CA THR A 5 -18.31 14.72 9.45
C THR A 5 -16.79 14.85 9.39
N GLY A 6 -16.09 13.86 9.93
CA GLY A 6 -14.65 13.78 9.81
C GLY A 6 -14.30 13.43 8.37
N ASN A 7 -13.79 14.41 7.63
CA ASN A 7 -13.10 14.18 6.37
C ASN A 7 -11.82 13.37 6.65
N PHE A 8 -11.83 12.08 6.38
CA PHE A 8 -10.66 11.20 6.46
C PHE A 8 -9.63 11.42 5.32
N TYR A 9 -9.88 12.41 4.47
CA TYR A 9 -8.94 12.84 3.44
C TYR A 9 -7.99 13.89 4.01
N ASN A 10 -6.71 13.58 4.18
CA ASN A 10 -5.59 14.49 4.43
C ASN A 10 -5.02 14.63 5.85
N ASN A 11 -4.66 13.53 6.50
CA ASN A 11 -3.76 13.63 7.65
C ASN A 11 -2.44 12.85 7.49
N TYR A 12 -1.99 12.60 6.27
CA TYR A 12 -0.64 12.06 6.08
C TYR A 12 0.37 13.21 6.04
N PRO A 13 1.45 13.15 6.84
CA PRO A 13 2.46 14.20 6.85
C PRO A 13 3.10 14.36 5.46
N TYR A 14 3.33 15.60 5.09
CA TYR A 14 3.90 15.98 3.81
C TYR A 14 5.40 15.68 3.80
N ILE A 15 5.81 14.53 3.24
CA ILE A 15 7.22 14.18 3.01
C ILE A 15 7.61 14.68 1.61
N PRO A 16 8.68 15.50 1.46
CA PRO A 16 9.08 16.01 0.14
C PRO A 16 9.58 14.89 -0.78
N TYR A 17 9.29 15.00 -2.09
CA TYR A 17 9.65 14.01 -3.09
C TYR A 17 11.16 13.79 -3.18
N PRO A 18 11.69 12.57 -2.98
CA PRO A 18 13.00 12.22 -3.51
C PRO A 18 12.89 12.05 -5.04
N ARG A 19 13.71 12.75 -5.79
CA ARG A 19 13.91 12.47 -7.22
C ARG A 19 14.96 11.38 -7.32
N LEU A 20 14.56 10.18 -7.66
CA LEU A 20 15.49 9.14 -8.05
C LEU A 20 16.08 9.57 -9.41
N ASN A 21 17.29 10.09 -9.40
CA ASN A 21 17.93 10.72 -10.55
C ASN A 21 18.04 9.78 -11.75
N GLY A 22 17.21 10.04 -12.76
CA GLY A 22 17.50 9.81 -14.14
C GLY A 22 17.20 11.11 -14.88
N TYR A 23 18.23 11.78 -15.37
CA TYR A 23 18.14 13.00 -16.14
C TYR A 23 17.11 12.85 -17.26
N MET A 24 16.03 13.63 -17.24
CA MET A 24 15.17 13.82 -18.39
C MET A 24 15.36 15.25 -18.90
N ASP A 25 15.96 15.33 -20.07
CA ASP A 25 16.06 16.55 -20.86
C ASP A 25 14.67 16.92 -21.40
N TYR A 26 14.18 18.08 -21.02
CA TYR A 26 12.82 18.56 -21.31
C TYR A 26 12.78 19.37 -22.62
N ASN A 27 13.43 18.92 -23.68
CA ASN A 27 13.33 19.57 -25.01
C ASN A 27 13.57 18.58 -26.15
N SER A 28 12.51 17.90 -26.59
CA SER A 28 12.43 17.49 -27.99
C SER A 28 10.98 17.41 -28.47
N ARG A 29 10.45 18.56 -28.89
CA ARG A 29 9.34 18.57 -29.85
C ARG A 29 9.91 18.14 -31.19
N VAL A 30 9.69 16.92 -31.60
CA VAL A 30 9.86 16.49 -32.99
C VAL A 30 8.54 15.98 -33.49
N TYR A 31 8.01 16.65 -34.48
CA TYR A 31 6.85 16.29 -35.28
C TYR A 31 7.11 15.01 -36.07
N GLY A 32 6.21 14.05 -35.98
CA GLY A 32 5.92 13.10 -37.04
C GLY A 32 6.77 11.83 -37.10
N GLN A 33 6.63 10.95 -36.15
CA GLN A 33 6.66 9.47 -36.33
C GLN A 33 5.79 8.83 -35.29
N LYS A 34 4.97 7.83 -35.69
CA LYS A 34 4.33 6.90 -34.77
C LYS A 34 5.43 6.04 -34.15
N ASN A 35 6.21 6.61 -33.25
CA ASN A 35 7.10 5.86 -32.41
C ASN A 35 6.24 5.14 -31.39
N ASN A 36 6.36 3.81 -31.31
CA ASN A 36 5.96 3.06 -30.13
C ASN A 36 6.69 3.70 -28.95
N CYS A 37 6.02 4.63 -28.29
CA CYS A 37 6.54 5.26 -27.09
C CYS A 37 6.48 4.17 -26.00
N TYR A 38 7.57 3.45 -25.80
CA TYR A 38 7.70 2.55 -24.67
C TYR A 38 7.63 3.40 -23.41
N CYS A 39 6.59 3.20 -22.62
CA CYS A 39 6.52 3.82 -21.31
C CYS A 39 7.62 3.27 -20.42
N GLU A 40 8.56 4.10 -20.05
CA GLU A 40 9.64 3.75 -19.11
C GLU A 40 9.35 4.24 -17.69
N LYS A 41 8.10 4.64 -17.44
CA LYS A 41 7.69 5.13 -16.13
C LYS A 41 7.06 4.01 -15.33
N SER A 42 7.40 3.97 -14.07
CA SER A 42 6.72 3.22 -13.03
C SER A 42 6.73 4.04 -11.77
N PHE A 43 5.98 3.64 -10.78
CA PHE A 43 5.89 4.37 -9.53
C PHE A 43 6.01 3.41 -8.36
N LEU A 44 6.68 3.85 -7.32
CA LEU A 44 6.89 3.10 -6.09
C LEU A 44 6.60 4.01 -4.89
N ARG A 45 5.78 3.53 -3.96
CA ARG A 45 5.71 4.03 -2.58
C ARG A 45 6.04 2.90 -1.62
N ILE A 46 6.41 3.25 -0.40
CA ILE A 46 6.68 2.30 0.67
C ILE A 46 5.68 2.52 1.81
N LEU A 47 5.16 1.43 2.35
CA LEU A 47 4.40 1.38 3.59
C LEU A 47 5.26 0.72 4.67
N ASN A 48 5.35 1.34 5.83
CA ASN A 48 5.84 0.65 7.03
C ASN A 48 4.65 0.02 7.76
N SER A 49 4.61 -1.32 7.80
CA SER A 49 3.61 -2.10 8.55
C SER A 49 4.19 -2.77 9.80
N CYS A 50 5.48 -2.54 10.11
CA CYS A 50 6.12 -3.10 11.31
C CYS A 50 5.60 -2.39 12.56
N ALA A 51 5.15 -3.16 13.53
CA ALA A 51 4.58 -2.65 14.76
C ALA A 51 5.64 -1.93 15.61
N HIS A 52 5.30 -0.72 16.03
CA HIS A 52 6.06 0.10 16.99
C HIS A 52 7.48 0.50 16.56
N THR A 53 7.84 0.34 15.30
CA THR A 53 9.18 0.67 14.81
C THR A 53 9.13 1.75 13.73
N ALA A 54 9.91 2.80 13.90
CA ALA A 54 10.13 3.78 12.86
C ALA A 54 11.37 3.40 12.03
N LEU A 55 11.28 3.53 10.72
CA LEU A 55 12.26 3.02 9.76
C LEU A 55 12.78 4.12 8.83
N ASP A 56 14.06 4.06 8.52
CA ASP A 56 14.65 4.81 7.42
C ASP A 56 14.79 3.88 6.21
N VAL A 57 14.34 4.35 5.05
CA VAL A 57 14.28 3.54 3.83
C VAL A 57 15.09 4.18 2.73
N HIS A 58 16.05 3.44 2.19
CA HIS A 58 16.84 3.83 1.04
C HIS A 58 16.57 2.90 -0.14
N VAL A 59 16.47 3.48 -1.33
CA VAL A 59 16.35 2.72 -2.58
C VAL A 59 17.47 3.15 -3.50
N ASN A 60 18.40 2.25 -3.78
CA ASN A 60 19.74 2.55 -4.28
C ASN A 60 20.35 3.73 -3.49
N GLU A 61 21.11 4.22 -3.16
CA GLU A 61 21.69 5.37 -2.43
C GLU A 61 20.73 6.57 -2.19
N VAL A 62 19.42 6.47 -2.56
CA VAL A 62 18.45 7.56 -2.40
C VAL A 62 17.57 7.30 -1.20
N VAL A 63 17.51 8.27 -0.29
CA VAL A 63 16.61 8.24 0.86
C VAL A 63 15.17 8.39 0.39
N MET A 64 14.36 7.35 0.54
CA MET A 64 12.92 7.36 0.26
C MET A 64 12.12 7.90 1.45
N ALA A 65 12.56 7.57 2.66
CA ALA A 65 11.98 8.05 3.90
C ALA A 65 13.01 8.09 5.02
N GLU A 66 12.81 9.01 5.95
CA GLU A 66 13.44 9.03 7.27
C GLU A 66 12.33 9.04 8.31
N ASN A 67 12.49 8.22 9.36
CA ASN A 67 11.55 8.10 10.46
C ASN A 67 10.11 7.75 10.00
N LEU A 68 9.98 6.83 9.04
CA LEU A 68 8.70 6.33 8.56
C LEU A 68 8.08 5.46 9.67
N LYS A 69 6.99 5.94 10.27
CA LYS A 69 6.33 5.25 11.38
C LYS A 69 5.40 4.15 10.89
N GLU A 70 5.03 3.27 11.82
CA GLU A 70 3.98 2.27 11.60
C GLU A 70 2.72 2.92 10.98
N GLY A 71 2.19 2.30 9.93
CA GLY A 71 1.03 2.75 9.19
C GLY A 71 1.25 3.92 8.24
N GLU A 72 2.46 4.49 8.17
CA GLU A 72 2.78 5.60 7.28
C GLU A 72 3.27 5.13 5.92
N PHE A 73 2.92 5.94 4.88
CA PHE A 73 3.38 5.75 3.51
C PHE A 73 4.36 6.84 3.11
N THR A 74 5.33 6.47 2.29
CA THR A 74 6.03 7.46 1.48
C THR A 74 5.10 7.99 0.39
N ARG A 75 5.48 9.08 -0.24
CA ARG A 75 4.90 9.45 -1.53
C ARG A 75 5.36 8.49 -2.62
N TYR A 76 4.58 8.43 -3.71
CA TYR A 76 5.06 7.73 -4.89
C TYR A 76 6.26 8.45 -5.51
N ALA A 77 7.36 7.72 -5.66
CA ALA A 77 8.49 8.14 -6.46
C ALA A 77 8.33 7.59 -7.88
N GLN A 78 8.60 8.41 -8.90
CA GLN A 78 8.72 7.92 -10.27
C GLN A 78 10.05 7.18 -10.39
N VAL A 79 9.99 5.95 -10.90
CA VAL A 79 11.13 5.06 -11.05
C VAL A 79 11.19 4.48 -12.47
N SER A 80 12.38 4.17 -12.96
CA SER A 80 12.54 3.43 -14.21
C SER A 80 12.41 1.94 -13.99
N PRO A 81 11.96 1.15 -15.00
CA PRO A 81 11.88 -0.30 -14.87
C PRO A 81 13.28 -0.92 -14.84
N LYS A 82 13.66 -1.43 -13.70
CA LYS A 82 14.92 -2.16 -13.44
C LYS A 82 14.89 -2.76 -12.04
N GLN A 83 15.95 -3.48 -11.70
CA GLN A 83 16.21 -3.90 -10.34
C GLN A 83 16.79 -2.75 -9.51
N TYR A 84 16.33 -2.62 -8.28
CA TYR A 84 16.80 -1.67 -7.28
C TYR A 84 17.24 -2.40 -6.02
N GLU A 85 18.28 -1.90 -5.37
CA GLU A 85 18.63 -2.28 -4.02
C GLU A 85 17.73 -1.52 -3.04
N ILE A 86 17.16 -2.21 -2.06
CA ILE A 86 16.45 -1.60 -0.93
C ILE A 86 17.22 -1.89 0.35
N LYS A 87 17.47 -0.84 1.13
CA LYS A 87 18.09 -0.91 2.46
C LYS A 87 17.16 -0.26 3.47
N ILE A 88 16.97 -0.94 4.59
CA ILE A 88 16.12 -0.47 5.67
C ILE A 88 16.96 -0.41 6.93
N PHE A 89 16.89 0.73 7.61
CA PHE A 89 17.61 0.99 8.84
C PHE A 89 16.60 1.26 9.96
N ASN A 90 17.01 0.93 11.18
CA ASN A 90 16.34 1.46 12.35
C ASN A 90 16.54 2.98 12.38
N SER A 91 15.48 3.75 12.65
CA SER A 91 15.59 5.22 12.73
C SER A 91 16.20 5.71 14.03
N ASP A 92 16.29 4.86 15.06
CA ASP A 92 16.94 5.20 16.32
C ASP A 92 18.46 5.27 16.16
N GLU A 93 19.12 6.13 16.94
CA GLU A 93 20.57 6.24 16.94
C GLU A 93 21.22 5.22 17.91
N PRO A 94 22.27 4.49 17.51
CA PRO A 94 22.92 4.54 16.21
C PRO A 94 22.09 3.84 15.13
N LYS A 95 22.04 4.41 13.93
CA LYS A 95 21.33 3.83 12.78
C LYS A 95 21.94 2.48 12.42
N GLU A 96 21.15 1.43 12.52
CA GLU A 96 21.52 0.07 12.20
C GLU A 96 20.84 -0.40 10.93
N LEU A 97 21.60 -1.00 10.01
CA LEU A 97 21.05 -1.68 8.83
C LEU A 97 20.39 -2.98 9.30
N ILE A 98 19.06 -3.07 9.16
CA ILE A 98 18.29 -4.24 9.60
C ILE A 98 17.79 -5.10 8.42
N PHE A 99 17.82 -4.56 7.20
CA PHE A 99 17.42 -5.32 6.02
C PHE A 99 18.08 -4.78 4.76
N GLU A 100 18.50 -5.70 3.87
CA GLU A 100 18.99 -5.38 2.53
C GLU A 100 18.55 -6.45 1.54
N SER A 101 18.00 -6.03 0.42
CA SER A 101 17.54 -6.94 -0.64
C SER A 101 17.45 -6.20 -1.98
N SER A 102 17.04 -6.93 -3.03
CA SER A 102 16.75 -6.36 -4.34
C SER A 102 15.25 -6.44 -4.63
N ILE A 103 14.72 -5.39 -5.23
CA ILE A 103 13.33 -5.32 -5.72
C ILE A 103 13.33 -5.07 -7.23
N ASP A 104 12.40 -5.74 -7.93
CA ASP A 104 12.26 -5.62 -9.38
C ASP A 104 11.08 -4.73 -9.74
N ILE A 105 11.32 -3.69 -10.52
CA ILE A 105 10.29 -2.80 -11.03
C ILE A 105 10.05 -3.07 -12.52
N SER A 106 8.87 -3.55 -12.85
CA SER A 106 8.41 -3.75 -14.23
C SER A 106 7.94 -2.44 -14.85
N ARG A 107 7.87 -2.40 -16.19
CA ARG A 107 7.41 -1.24 -16.95
C ARG A 107 5.94 -0.94 -16.70
N ASN A 108 5.60 0.34 -16.69
CA ASN A 108 4.22 0.82 -16.67
C ASN A 108 3.41 0.25 -15.51
N MET A 109 4.05 0.19 -14.35
CA MET A 109 3.46 -0.37 -13.13
C MET A 109 3.55 0.63 -11.99
N THR A 110 2.58 0.54 -11.11
CA THR A 110 2.60 1.21 -9.80
C THR A 110 2.73 0.14 -8.73
N TYR A 111 3.55 0.39 -7.73
CA TYR A 111 3.79 -0.53 -6.62
C TYR A 111 3.64 0.15 -5.27
N THR A 112 3.08 -0.58 -4.33
CA THR A 112 3.29 -0.36 -2.90
C THR A 112 4.25 -1.44 -2.40
N GLY A 113 5.47 -1.06 -2.01
CA GLY A 113 6.38 -1.91 -1.25
C GLY A 113 5.98 -1.85 0.22
N VAL A 114 5.71 -2.99 0.82
CA VAL A 114 5.32 -3.09 2.23
C VAL A 114 6.47 -3.67 3.02
N ILE A 115 6.91 -2.98 4.06
CA ILE A 115 7.83 -3.50 5.07
C ILE A 115 6.99 -4.08 6.19
N ALA A 116 7.17 -5.37 6.49
CA ALA A 116 6.44 -6.09 7.51
C ALA A 116 7.36 -7.05 8.26
N GLU A 117 6.97 -7.48 9.46
CA GLU A 117 7.67 -8.54 10.19
C GLU A 117 7.73 -9.81 9.35
N ASP A 118 8.80 -10.59 9.49
CA ASP A 118 8.88 -11.90 8.84
C ASP A 118 8.07 -12.94 9.63
N ASP A 119 7.27 -13.77 8.93
CA ASP A 119 6.43 -14.78 9.57
C ASP A 119 7.24 -15.90 10.24
N SER A 120 8.46 -16.13 9.78
CA SER A 120 9.36 -17.16 10.30
C SER A 120 10.18 -16.71 11.50
N ASP A 121 10.54 -15.43 11.58
CA ASP A 121 11.24 -14.81 12.71
C ASP A 121 10.75 -13.37 12.93
N PRO A 122 10.04 -13.12 14.04
CA PRO A 122 9.52 -11.77 14.35
C PRO A 122 10.60 -10.70 14.60
N ALA A 123 11.85 -11.09 14.75
CA ALA A 123 12.96 -10.15 14.87
C ALA A 123 13.45 -9.66 13.50
N ASP A 124 13.08 -10.36 12.43
CA ASP A 124 13.43 -10.03 11.08
C ASP A 124 12.28 -9.30 10.37
N ILE A 125 12.61 -8.64 9.29
CA ILE A 125 11.61 -7.96 8.44
C ILE A 125 11.71 -8.48 7.00
N SER A 126 10.62 -8.33 6.27
CA SER A 126 10.52 -8.65 4.86
C SER A 126 9.95 -7.48 4.06
N VAL A 127 10.15 -7.50 2.74
CA VAL A 127 9.56 -6.51 1.83
C VAL A 127 8.68 -7.21 0.82
N LEU A 128 7.37 -6.94 0.90
CA LEU A 128 6.36 -7.44 -0.02
C LEU A 128 6.09 -6.39 -1.10
N MET A 129 6.34 -6.70 -2.38
CA MET A 129 6.05 -5.82 -3.50
C MET A 129 4.64 -6.07 -4.03
N ILE A 130 3.71 -5.14 -3.80
CA ILE A 130 2.31 -5.24 -4.22
C ILE A 130 2.10 -4.39 -5.47
N PRO A 131 1.93 -5.01 -6.66
CA PRO A 131 1.61 -4.27 -7.87
C PRO A 131 0.16 -3.76 -7.79
N GLU A 132 -0.06 -2.53 -8.21
CA GLU A 132 -1.37 -1.93 -8.34
C GLU A 132 -1.84 -2.07 -9.79
N ALA A 133 -2.96 -2.74 -10.00
CA ALA A 133 -3.53 -2.97 -11.32
C ALA A 133 -4.77 -2.13 -11.53
N LYS A 134 -4.85 -1.46 -12.67
CA LYS A 134 -6.07 -0.75 -13.08
C LYS A 134 -7.02 -1.73 -13.78
N GLU A 135 -8.17 -1.93 -13.18
CA GLU A 135 -9.22 -2.74 -13.79
C GLU A 135 -9.91 -1.96 -14.93
N ASN A 136 -9.86 -2.51 -16.14
CA ASN A 136 -10.38 -1.83 -17.34
C ASN A 136 -11.91 -1.84 -17.45
N TYR A 137 -12.61 -2.54 -16.55
CA TYR A 137 -14.07 -2.75 -16.64
C TYR A 137 -14.86 -1.91 -15.64
N MET A 138 -14.22 -1.01 -14.93
CA MET A 138 -14.89 -0.18 -13.94
C MET A 138 -15.84 0.80 -14.62
N THR A 139 -17.13 0.56 -14.47
CA THR A 139 -18.13 1.58 -14.81
C THR A 139 -18.14 2.64 -13.72
N GLY A 140 -18.49 3.89 -14.06
CA GLY A 140 -18.43 5.02 -13.13
C GLY A 140 -19.34 4.96 -11.88
N LYS A 141 -19.89 3.76 -11.56
CA LYS A 141 -20.69 3.49 -10.36
C LYS A 141 -20.09 2.36 -9.50
N MET A 142 -18.92 1.90 -9.86
CA MET A 142 -18.23 0.81 -9.17
C MET A 142 -16.89 1.31 -8.62
N SER A 143 -16.44 0.68 -7.56
CA SER A 143 -15.10 0.82 -7.01
C SER A 143 -14.43 -0.55 -7.02
N SER A 144 -13.12 -0.59 -7.19
CA SER A 144 -12.33 -1.82 -7.10
C SER A 144 -11.61 -1.84 -5.76
N ILE A 145 -11.81 -2.89 -5.02
CA ILE A 145 -11.15 -3.06 -3.71
C ILE A 145 -10.39 -4.38 -3.67
N ARG A 146 -9.32 -4.42 -2.92
CA ARG A 146 -8.60 -5.63 -2.52
C ARG A 146 -8.13 -5.50 -1.07
N PHE A 147 -7.76 -6.61 -0.47
CA PHE A 147 -7.39 -6.68 0.92
C PHE A 147 -6.03 -7.36 1.09
N ALA A 148 -5.16 -6.75 1.90
CA ALA A 148 -3.86 -7.29 2.31
C ALA A 148 -3.86 -7.50 3.83
N ASN A 149 -3.54 -8.70 4.27
CA ASN A 149 -3.40 -9.00 5.69
C ASN A 149 -1.92 -8.86 6.10
N LEU A 150 -1.60 -7.76 6.76
CA LEU A 150 -0.27 -7.43 7.30
C LEU A 150 -0.32 -7.35 8.84
N ALA A 151 -1.41 -7.85 9.47
CA ALA A 151 -1.52 -7.90 10.92
C ALA A 151 -0.68 -9.06 11.46
N PHE A 152 0.49 -8.77 12.00
CA PHE A 152 1.44 -9.77 12.48
C PHE A 152 0.83 -10.65 13.59
N GLY A 153 0.97 -11.96 13.45
CA GLY A 153 0.40 -12.94 14.38
C GLY A 153 -1.11 -13.18 14.21
N ALA A 154 -1.77 -12.52 13.23
CA ALA A 154 -3.19 -12.76 13.00
C ALA A 154 -3.44 -14.14 12.36
N PRO A 155 -4.56 -14.80 12.72
CA PRO A 155 -5.03 -15.94 11.95
C PRO A 155 -5.51 -15.52 10.57
N ASP A 156 -5.98 -16.48 9.77
CA ASP A 156 -6.69 -16.15 8.52
C ASP A 156 -7.82 -15.16 8.82
N LEU A 157 -7.80 -14.00 8.13
CA LEU A 157 -8.79 -12.95 8.31
C LEU A 157 -9.84 -12.98 7.20
N GLU A 158 -11.04 -12.52 7.52
CA GLU A 158 -12.08 -12.23 6.53
C GLU A 158 -12.64 -10.83 6.74
N LEU A 159 -12.98 -10.17 5.64
CA LEU A 159 -13.65 -8.88 5.65
C LEU A 159 -15.08 -9.05 5.16
N ALA A 160 -16.05 -8.59 5.94
CA ALA A 160 -17.46 -8.70 5.65
C ALA A 160 -18.16 -7.35 5.77
N ALA A 161 -19.22 -7.17 4.97
CA ALA A 161 -20.14 -6.05 5.10
C ALA A 161 -21.20 -6.33 6.18
N ASP A 162 -21.91 -5.29 6.61
CA ASP A 162 -22.94 -5.34 7.65
C ASP A 162 -24.14 -6.23 7.28
N ASP A 163 -24.44 -6.39 6.00
CA ASP A 163 -25.46 -7.31 5.49
C ASP A 163 -25.02 -8.80 5.56
N GLY A 164 -23.82 -9.07 6.06
CA GLY A 164 -23.21 -10.39 6.17
C GLY A 164 -22.49 -10.88 4.92
N THR A 165 -22.45 -10.09 3.84
CA THR A 165 -21.71 -10.42 2.63
C THR A 165 -20.20 -10.45 2.93
N VAL A 166 -19.55 -11.60 2.70
CA VAL A 166 -18.10 -11.73 2.84
C VAL A 166 -17.44 -11.26 1.56
N LEU A 167 -16.71 -10.15 1.65
CA LEU A 167 -15.98 -9.56 0.52
C LEU A 167 -14.65 -10.29 0.28
N PHE A 168 -13.93 -10.59 1.35
CA PHE A 168 -12.67 -11.35 1.31
C PHE A 168 -12.66 -12.40 2.40
N ALA A 169 -12.28 -13.64 2.07
CA ALA A 169 -12.33 -14.77 2.99
C ALA A 169 -10.98 -15.48 3.09
N GLY A 170 -10.48 -15.61 4.32
CA GLY A 170 -9.32 -16.43 4.62
C GLY A 170 -8.01 -15.91 4.03
N ILE A 171 -7.78 -14.61 4.16
CA ILE A 171 -6.53 -13.98 3.76
C ILE A 171 -5.51 -14.21 4.87
N LYS A 172 -4.45 -14.94 4.56
CA LYS A 172 -3.36 -15.24 5.49
C LYS A 172 -2.45 -14.03 5.68
N TYR A 173 -1.64 -14.08 6.74
CA TYR A 173 -0.58 -13.09 6.93
C TYR A 173 0.32 -13.00 5.68
N SER A 174 0.71 -11.79 5.29
CA SER A 174 1.47 -11.45 4.08
C SER A 174 0.78 -11.77 2.74
N ASP A 175 -0.47 -12.25 2.73
CA ASP A 175 -1.24 -12.46 1.51
C ASP A 175 -2.01 -11.20 1.09
N VAL A 176 -2.18 -11.06 -0.22
CA VAL A 176 -2.99 -10.02 -0.85
C VAL A 176 -4.08 -10.68 -1.70
N SER A 177 -5.32 -10.29 -1.50
CA SER A 177 -6.44 -10.80 -2.30
C SER A 177 -6.40 -10.32 -3.75
N GLY A 178 -7.17 -10.96 -4.62
CA GLY A 178 -7.55 -10.39 -5.91
C GLY A 178 -8.45 -9.16 -5.74
N ASN A 179 -8.60 -8.39 -6.83
CA ASN A 179 -9.53 -7.26 -6.88
C ASN A 179 -10.98 -7.74 -6.94
N VAL A 180 -11.85 -7.05 -6.22
CA VAL A 180 -13.30 -7.23 -6.25
C VAL A 180 -13.96 -5.91 -6.61
N ALA A 181 -14.81 -5.92 -7.64
CA ALA A 181 -15.62 -4.75 -7.98
C ALA A 181 -16.88 -4.71 -7.11
N ILE A 182 -17.09 -3.59 -6.44
CA ILE A 182 -18.27 -3.35 -5.59
C ILE A 182 -18.99 -2.06 -6.03
N PRO A 183 -20.29 -1.90 -5.80
CA PRO A 183 -20.92 -0.60 -5.95
C PRO A 183 -20.22 0.46 -5.11
N SER A 184 -20.06 1.68 -5.66
CA SER A 184 -19.52 2.79 -4.89
C SER A 184 -20.49 3.25 -3.81
N GLY A 185 -20.00 3.78 -2.71
CA GLY A 185 -20.79 4.31 -1.61
C GLY A 185 -20.27 3.91 -0.24
N LEU A 186 -21.11 4.18 0.76
CA LEU A 186 -20.80 3.94 2.16
C LEU A 186 -20.99 2.48 2.54
N TYR A 187 -19.99 1.90 3.19
CA TYR A 187 -20.00 0.54 3.72
C TYR A 187 -19.63 0.56 5.20
N ASN A 188 -20.35 -0.24 5.99
CA ASN A 188 -19.92 -0.66 7.31
C ASN A 188 -19.24 -2.01 7.17
N LEU A 189 -17.94 -2.06 7.40
CA LEU A 189 -17.13 -3.25 7.22
C LEU A 189 -16.64 -3.78 8.57
N THR A 190 -16.59 -5.09 8.69
CA THR A 190 -16.03 -5.76 9.85
C THR A 190 -14.92 -6.71 9.41
N LEU A 191 -13.70 -6.45 9.92
CA LEU A 191 -12.60 -7.41 9.88
C LEU A 191 -12.76 -8.39 11.04
N ARG A 192 -12.68 -9.67 10.77
CA ARG A 192 -12.86 -10.73 11.77
C ARG A 192 -12.01 -11.95 11.46
N GLU A 193 -11.80 -12.78 12.47
CA GLU A 193 -11.16 -14.08 12.29
C GLU A 193 -12.04 -14.99 11.43
N LYS A 194 -11.46 -15.65 10.46
CA LYS A 194 -12.13 -16.69 9.69
C LYS A 194 -12.50 -17.84 10.62
N GLY A 195 -13.73 -18.28 10.56
CA GLY A 195 -14.24 -19.44 11.32
C GLY A 195 -14.83 -19.07 12.67
N SER A 196 -14.09 -18.47 13.59
CA SER A 196 -14.60 -18.06 14.91
C SER A 196 -15.58 -16.88 14.83
N LYS A 197 -15.45 -16.07 13.77
CA LYS A 197 -16.18 -14.81 13.59
C LYS A 197 -15.89 -13.76 14.66
N LYS A 198 -14.84 -13.94 15.44
CA LYS A 198 -14.42 -12.93 16.41
C LYS A 198 -14.03 -11.65 15.67
N GLU A 199 -14.66 -10.56 16.04
CA GLU A 199 -14.39 -9.24 15.50
C GLU A 199 -12.98 -8.79 15.91
N VAL A 200 -12.24 -8.28 14.91
CA VAL A 200 -10.91 -7.67 15.06
C VAL A 200 -11.05 -6.16 15.00
N LYS A 201 -11.75 -5.65 13.97
CA LYS A 201 -11.95 -4.22 13.74
C LYS A 201 -13.23 -3.98 12.96
N ALA A 202 -14.03 -3.01 13.37
CA ALA A 202 -15.13 -2.47 12.57
C ALA A 202 -14.78 -1.07 12.05
N MET A 203 -15.29 -0.71 10.86
CA MET A 203 -15.04 0.58 10.24
C MET A 203 -16.16 0.99 9.28
N ASP A 204 -16.31 2.29 9.13
CA ASP A 204 -17.11 2.90 8.08
C ASP A 204 -16.19 3.44 6.99
N VAL A 205 -16.47 3.13 5.73
CA VAL A 205 -15.68 3.59 4.59
C VAL A 205 -16.59 3.98 3.43
N ASP A 206 -16.29 5.10 2.79
CA ASP A 206 -16.98 5.57 1.57
C ASP A 206 -16.06 5.37 0.36
N PHE A 207 -16.43 4.44 -0.51
CA PHE A 207 -15.70 4.15 -1.72
C PHE A 207 -16.19 5.01 -2.88
N ALA A 208 -15.35 5.91 -3.36
CA ALA A 208 -15.67 6.80 -4.45
C ALA A 208 -15.74 6.06 -5.79
N PRO A 209 -16.67 6.45 -6.69
CA PRO A 209 -16.88 5.78 -7.96
C PRO A 209 -15.65 5.87 -8.89
N GLY A 210 -15.33 4.76 -9.54
CA GLY A 210 -14.21 4.63 -10.48
C GLY A 210 -12.84 4.50 -9.83
N MET A 211 -12.78 4.41 -8.50
CA MET A 211 -11.51 4.37 -7.75
C MET A 211 -11.10 2.95 -7.38
N HIS A 212 -9.78 2.76 -7.24
CA HIS A 212 -9.16 1.52 -6.79
C HIS A 212 -8.56 1.76 -5.40
N TYR A 213 -8.77 0.78 -4.51
CA TYR A 213 -8.27 0.84 -3.14
C TYR A 213 -7.62 -0.48 -2.75
N THR A 214 -6.50 -0.39 -2.05
CA THR A 214 -5.93 -1.51 -1.32
C THR A 214 -6.13 -1.28 0.17
N MET A 215 -6.85 -2.18 0.82
CA MET A 215 -7.11 -2.14 2.25
C MET A 215 -6.04 -2.97 2.96
N PHE A 216 -5.30 -2.35 3.86
CA PHE A 216 -4.22 -3.01 4.60
C PHE A 216 -4.65 -3.19 6.06
N ALA A 217 -4.78 -4.43 6.54
CA ALA A 217 -4.80 -4.68 7.98
C ALA A 217 -3.36 -4.70 8.47
N SER A 218 -2.98 -3.77 9.34
CA SER A 218 -1.62 -3.56 9.83
C SER A 218 -1.61 -3.54 11.35
N GLY A 219 -0.46 -3.84 11.95
CA GLY A 219 -0.27 -3.87 13.38
C GLY A 219 -0.13 -5.28 13.93
N LYS A 220 -0.31 -5.44 15.25
CA LYS A 220 -0.07 -6.71 15.94
C LYS A 220 -1.36 -7.33 16.44
N TYR A 221 -1.53 -8.61 16.14
CA TYR A 221 -2.59 -9.45 16.69
C TYR A 221 -2.03 -10.29 17.85
N GLY A 222 -2.71 -10.27 19.01
CA GLY A 222 -2.26 -10.99 20.21
C GLY A 222 -3.28 -10.88 21.34
N GLU A 223 -2.80 -10.91 22.60
CA GLU A 223 -3.65 -10.68 23.78
C GLU A 223 -4.32 -9.30 23.73
N ASP A 224 -3.52 -8.27 23.38
CA ASP A 224 -4.02 -6.93 23.06
C ASP A 224 -4.05 -6.78 21.54
N ILE A 225 -5.25 -6.83 20.94
CA ILE A 225 -5.42 -6.64 19.50
C ILE A 225 -5.18 -5.15 19.17
N ASN A 226 -4.09 -4.87 18.50
CA ASN A 226 -3.77 -3.55 17.99
C ASN A 226 -3.66 -3.61 16.45
N VAL A 227 -4.78 -3.90 15.80
CA VAL A 227 -4.89 -3.99 14.34
C VAL A 227 -5.68 -2.80 13.83
N GLU A 228 -5.06 -2.04 12.93
CA GLU A 228 -5.69 -0.94 12.22
C GLU A 228 -5.91 -1.30 10.76
N ILE A 229 -6.90 -0.68 10.13
CA ILE A 229 -7.11 -0.81 8.70
C ILE A 229 -6.80 0.52 8.04
N ILE A 230 -5.85 0.47 7.10
CA ILE A 230 -5.39 1.63 6.35
C ILE A 230 -5.91 1.47 4.92
N ILE A 231 -6.60 2.48 4.40
CA ILE A 231 -7.26 2.43 3.09
C ILE A 231 -6.82 3.62 2.24
N PRO A 232 -5.63 3.58 1.67
CA PRO A 232 -5.21 4.62 0.72
C PRO A 232 -5.88 4.40 -0.63
N GLU A 233 -6.01 5.47 -1.40
CA GLU A 233 -6.22 5.33 -2.84
C GLU A 233 -4.98 4.75 -3.50
N ASP A 234 -5.19 3.83 -4.44
CA ASP A 234 -4.09 3.30 -5.26
C ASP A 234 -3.61 4.37 -6.25
N GLY A 235 -2.30 4.40 -6.49
CA GLY A 235 -1.68 5.38 -7.39
C GLY A 235 -2.19 5.30 -8.83
N VAL A 236 -2.68 4.15 -9.27
CA VAL A 236 -3.30 3.97 -10.60
C VAL A 236 -4.51 4.88 -10.84
N ASN A 237 -5.10 5.45 -9.79
CA ASN A 237 -6.22 6.38 -9.90
C ASN A 237 -5.80 7.74 -10.47
N TYR A 238 -4.57 8.20 -10.21
CA TYR A 238 -4.12 9.55 -10.50
C TYR A 238 -2.71 9.66 -11.07
N LEU A 239 -1.91 8.59 -11.02
CA LEU A 239 -0.58 8.58 -11.63
C LEU A 239 -0.71 8.29 -13.13
N GLY A 240 -0.08 9.12 -13.95
CA GLY A 240 -0.08 8.96 -15.40
C GLY A 240 0.82 7.82 -15.85
N LEU A 241 0.28 6.60 -15.85
CA LEU A 241 0.83 5.48 -16.60
C LEU A 241 0.56 5.70 -18.09
N CYS A 242 1.38 5.17 -18.95
CA CYS A 242 1.23 5.36 -20.41
C CYS A 242 0.13 4.49 -21.03
#